data_ceedd74b7170e3f84f31131f2ef13c5c
#
_entry.id   ceedd74b7170e3f84f31131f2ef13c5c
#
_cell.length_a   1.000
_cell.length_b   1.000
_cell.length_c   1.000
_cell.angle_alpha   90.00
_cell.angle_beta   90.00
_cell.angle_gamma   90.00
#
_symmetry.space_group_name_H-M   'P 1'
#
loop_
_entity.id
_entity.type
_entity.pdbx_description
1 polymer ?
#
loop_
_entity_poly.entity_id
_entity_poly.type
_entity_poly.pdbx_seq_one_letter_code
_entity_poly.pdbx_strand_id
1 'polypeptide(L)'
;LNESNILEFSGGFTGRFANPDNRRRKRMDSKFLLEADYWSDLNNRNSMGLHSEASFSSVWPEIVWFFCNTPSKKGGETTLCDGIQLWKLLPAKLKLYFLKQPLKYSIEIQLPKTKNYKKKGKQDWITNTLGISGYLDWEENKAYLEVLRYAIYKVENLDSYAFTNHLIADNYNEPQIKNISMASGEAIPDEYIKIIKEKSFEIIYEHNWEKNDVLMIDNKRFMHGRKEFSKNSDRDILTIQTERSAFKG
;
A
#
# COMPACT_ATOMS: atom_id res chain seq x y z
N LEU A 1 -17.25 13.04 13.49
CA LEU A 1 -17.19 11.59 13.25
C LEU A 1 -16.58 10.90 14.46
N ASN A 2 -16.87 9.63 14.65
CA ASN A 2 -16.29 8.77 15.67
C ASN A 2 -16.12 7.35 15.12
N GLU A 3 -15.48 6.47 15.92
CA GLU A 3 -15.20 5.09 15.52
C GLU A 3 -16.47 4.31 15.12
N SER A 4 -17.62 4.60 15.73
CA SER A 4 -18.85 3.86 15.47
C SER A 4 -19.52 4.20 14.14
N ASN A 5 -19.30 5.41 13.60
CA ASN A 5 -19.97 5.85 12.37
C ASN A 5 -19.05 6.11 11.18
N ILE A 6 -17.73 5.92 11.35
CA ILE A 6 -16.77 6.12 10.24
C ILE A 6 -16.97 5.11 9.09
N LEU A 7 -17.41 3.87 9.39
CA LEU A 7 -17.74 2.88 8.37
C LEU A 7 -18.95 3.29 7.55
N GLU A 8 -20.00 3.76 8.19
CA GLU A 8 -21.20 4.26 7.51
C GLU A 8 -20.85 5.49 6.66
N PHE A 9 -20.11 6.43 7.23
CA PHE A 9 -19.64 7.61 6.52
C PHE A 9 -18.83 7.26 5.27
N SER A 10 -17.79 6.42 5.40
CA SER A 10 -16.98 6.01 4.25
C SER A 10 -17.79 5.19 3.23
N GLY A 11 -18.73 4.37 3.70
CA GLY A 11 -19.66 3.61 2.85
C GLY A 11 -20.58 4.48 2.02
N GLY A 12 -20.90 5.69 2.48
CA GLY A 12 -21.69 6.67 1.71
C GLY A 12 -20.97 7.19 0.45
N PHE A 13 -19.65 7.11 0.41
CA PHE A 13 -18.82 7.52 -0.74
C PHE A 13 -18.43 6.36 -1.66
N THR A 14 -18.60 5.11 -1.20
CA THR A 14 -18.07 3.94 -1.91
C THR A 14 -19.02 2.77 -1.80
N GLY A 15 -19.29 2.13 -2.94
CA GLY A 15 -20.21 0.99 -2.98
C GLY A 15 -19.63 -0.32 -2.42
N ARG A 16 -18.33 -0.39 -2.17
CA ARG A 16 -17.67 -1.64 -1.78
C ARG A 16 -16.44 -1.42 -0.92
N PHE A 17 -16.38 -2.10 0.22
CA PHE A 17 -15.18 -2.17 1.04
C PHE A 17 -14.23 -3.22 0.47
N ALA A 18 -12.95 -2.85 0.32
CA ALA A 18 -11.90 -3.80 0.06
C ALA A 18 -11.66 -4.65 1.32
N ASN A 19 -11.35 -5.92 1.15
CA ASN A 19 -10.96 -6.77 2.27
C ASN A 19 -9.44 -6.67 2.41
N PRO A 20 -8.98 -5.89 3.37
CA PRO A 20 -7.55 -5.65 3.52
C PRO A 20 -6.87 -6.86 4.15
N ASP A 21 -5.60 -6.68 4.36
CA ASP A 21 -4.72 -7.60 5.02
C ASP A 21 -5.27 -8.11 6.36
N ASN A 22 -5.46 -9.42 6.47
CA ASN A 22 -5.92 -10.09 7.68
C ASN A 22 -4.92 -9.98 8.87
N ARG A 23 -3.72 -9.46 8.65
CA ARG A 23 -2.69 -9.27 9.68
C ARG A 23 -2.95 -8.06 10.56
N ARG A 24 -3.71 -7.07 10.09
CA ARG A 24 -4.05 -5.87 10.87
C ARG A 24 -5.08 -6.18 11.94
N ARG A 25 -4.96 -5.54 13.09
CA ARG A 25 -5.95 -5.66 14.16
C ARG A 25 -7.26 -5.00 13.76
N LYS A 26 -8.34 -5.75 13.94
CA LYS A 26 -9.71 -5.33 13.63
C LYS A 26 -10.31 -4.57 14.81
N ARG A 27 -11.16 -3.61 14.50
CA ARG A 27 -11.93 -2.85 15.48
C ARG A 27 -13.42 -3.13 15.32
N MET A 28 -14.16 -3.05 16.42
CA MET A 28 -15.62 -3.17 16.46
C MET A 28 -16.15 -4.43 15.74
N ASP A 29 -15.46 -5.55 15.85
CA ASP A 29 -15.78 -6.80 15.15
C ASP A 29 -15.90 -6.65 13.60
N SER A 30 -15.50 -5.51 13.06
CA SER A 30 -15.51 -5.24 11.64
C SER A 30 -14.23 -5.72 10.97
N LYS A 31 -14.39 -6.49 9.90
CA LYS A 31 -13.24 -6.90 9.06
C LYS A 31 -12.73 -5.77 8.14
N PHE A 32 -13.35 -4.60 8.16
CA PHE A 32 -13.02 -3.48 7.29
C PHE A 32 -12.42 -2.30 8.05
N LEU A 33 -12.68 -2.18 9.35
CA LEU A 33 -12.11 -1.14 10.20
C LEU A 33 -10.89 -1.70 10.94
N LEU A 34 -9.72 -1.16 10.65
CA LEU A 34 -8.45 -1.69 11.09
C LEU A 34 -7.60 -0.62 11.78
N GLU A 35 -6.71 -1.05 12.66
CA GLU A 35 -5.67 -0.18 13.20
C GLU A 35 -4.58 0.04 12.14
N ALA A 36 -4.32 1.31 11.78
CA ALA A 36 -3.35 1.64 10.74
C ALA A 36 -1.91 1.27 11.14
N ASP A 37 -1.60 1.33 12.44
CA ASP A 37 -0.24 1.12 12.97
C ASP A 37 0.01 -0.30 13.50
N TYR A 38 -0.99 -1.17 13.42
CA TYR A 38 -0.85 -2.52 13.93
C TYR A 38 -0.18 -3.44 12.90
N TRP A 39 1.08 -3.71 13.13
CA TRP A 39 1.82 -4.84 12.56
C TRP A 39 2.16 -5.82 13.68
N SER A 40 2.37 -7.07 13.35
CA SER A 40 2.60 -8.18 14.30
C SER A 40 3.73 -7.95 15.31
N ASP A 41 4.58 -6.97 15.07
CA ASP A 41 5.62 -6.52 15.98
C ASP A 41 5.25 -5.17 16.57
N LEU A 42 4.86 -5.15 17.84
CA LEU A 42 4.45 -4.01 18.65
C LEU A 42 5.45 -2.82 18.68
N ASN A 43 6.57 -2.92 18.00
CA ASN A 43 7.66 -1.94 18.02
C ASN A 43 7.78 -1.08 16.76
N ASN A 44 6.91 -1.24 15.75
CA ASN A 44 7.10 -0.51 14.50
C ASN A 44 6.51 0.90 14.58
N ARG A 45 7.20 1.77 15.32
CA ARG A 45 6.93 3.21 15.43
C ARG A 45 7.90 4.05 14.60
N ASN A 46 8.76 3.38 13.85
CA ASN A 46 9.66 4.01 12.91
C ASN A 46 8.88 4.68 11.78
N SER A 47 9.54 5.53 11.02
CA SER A 47 8.97 6.09 9.81
C SER A 47 8.55 5.01 8.83
N MET A 48 7.52 5.29 8.07
CA MET A 48 7.03 4.46 6.98
C MET A 48 7.23 5.22 5.67
N GLY A 49 7.97 4.62 4.73
CA GLY A 49 8.23 5.22 3.43
C GLY A 49 6.96 5.35 2.59
N LEU A 50 7.04 6.23 1.58
CA LEU A 50 5.93 6.49 0.67
C LEU A 50 5.56 5.26 -0.15
N HIS A 51 4.28 4.91 -0.12
CA HIS A 51 3.72 3.79 -0.87
C HIS A 51 2.25 4.04 -1.23
N SER A 52 1.78 3.35 -2.25
CA SER A 52 0.35 3.18 -2.52
C SER A 52 -0.11 1.88 -1.88
N GLU A 53 -1.13 1.94 -1.04
CA GLU A 53 -1.63 0.81 -0.26
C GLU A 53 -1.94 -0.39 -1.16
N ALA A 54 -1.34 -1.54 -0.85
CA ALA A 54 -1.55 -2.82 -1.54
C ALA A 54 -1.38 -2.79 -3.07
N SER A 55 -0.60 -1.86 -3.63
CA SER A 55 -0.38 -1.73 -5.08
C SER A 55 0.25 -2.96 -5.74
N PHE A 56 0.89 -3.81 -4.96
CA PHE A 56 1.50 -5.09 -5.37
C PHE A 56 0.54 -6.29 -5.24
N SER A 57 -0.70 -6.08 -4.84
CA SER A 57 -1.67 -7.17 -4.63
C SER A 57 -2.70 -7.29 -5.76
N SER A 58 -3.50 -8.37 -5.73
CA SER A 58 -4.64 -8.55 -6.64
C SER A 58 -5.79 -7.58 -6.32
N VAL A 59 -5.87 -7.14 -5.08
CA VAL A 59 -6.86 -6.17 -4.61
C VAL A 59 -6.12 -4.88 -4.28
N TRP A 60 -6.01 -3.99 -5.27
CA TRP A 60 -5.44 -2.66 -5.09
C TRP A 60 -6.58 -1.66 -4.85
N PRO A 61 -6.83 -1.22 -3.59
CA PRO A 61 -7.92 -0.33 -3.27
C PRO A 61 -7.77 1.02 -3.97
N GLU A 62 -8.89 1.61 -4.34
CA GLU A 62 -8.89 2.91 -5.02
C GLU A 62 -8.84 4.07 -4.03
N ILE A 63 -9.47 3.90 -2.87
CA ILE A 63 -9.50 4.92 -1.82
C ILE A 63 -9.03 4.30 -0.51
N VAL A 64 -8.17 5.03 0.17
CA VAL A 64 -7.76 4.74 1.55
C VAL A 64 -8.26 5.85 2.45
N TRP A 65 -8.91 5.46 3.53
CA TRP A 65 -9.41 6.35 4.56
C TRP A 65 -8.57 6.19 5.81
N PHE A 66 -8.24 7.28 6.44
CA PHE A 66 -7.69 7.30 7.78
C PHE A 66 -8.58 8.12 8.69
N PHE A 67 -8.78 7.66 9.90
CA PHE A 67 -9.54 8.33 10.95
C PHE A 67 -8.69 8.43 12.21
N CYS A 68 -8.56 9.63 12.75
CA CYS A 68 -7.81 9.87 13.99
C CYS A 68 -8.71 9.73 15.22
N ASN A 69 -8.57 8.62 15.92
CA ASN A 69 -9.20 8.45 17.24
C ASN A 69 -8.38 9.14 18.33
N THR A 70 -7.05 9.00 18.28
CA THR A 70 -6.12 9.67 19.19
C THR A 70 -4.86 10.08 18.44
N PRO A 71 -4.50 11.37 18.38
CA PRO A 71 -3.27 11.82 17.75
C PRO A 71 -2.05 11.51 18.62
N SER A 72 -0.87 11.41 17.99
CA SER A 72 0.39 11.36 18.72
C SER A 72 0.72 12.73 19.32
N LYS A 73 1.32 12.76 20.50
CA LYS A 73 1.83 13.99 21.10
C LYS A 73 3.03 14.58 20.35
N LYS A 74 3.79 13.75 19.64
CA LYS A 74 4.97 14.13 18.86
C LYS A 74 5.22 13.14 17.76
N GLY A 75 5.38 13.63 16.54
CA GLY A 75 5.57 12.80 15.37
C GLY A 75 4.30 12.05 14.94
N GLY A 76 4.44 11.10 14.01
CA GLY A 76 3.33 10.30 13.54
C GLY A 76 2.46 11.00 12.51
N GLU A 77 2.92 12.11 11.93
CA GLU A 77 2.28 12.76 10.80
C GLU A 77 2.15 11.77 9.66
N THR A 78 0.99 11.79 8.99
CA THR A 78 0.85 11.07 7.73
C THR A 78 1.44 11.93 6.62
N THR A 79 2.39 11.36 5.88
CA THR A 79 2.99 12.02 4.72
C THR A 79 2.25 11.65 3.46
N LEU A 80 2.03 12.63 2.57
CA LEU A 80 1.39 12.46 1.28
C LEU A 80 2.26 12.98 0.16
N CYS A 81 2.28 12.27 -0.95
CA CYS A 81 2.97 12.67 -2.17
C CYS A 81 2.03 12.50 -3.37
N ASP A 82 1.73 13.61 -4.07
CA ASP A 82 0.95 13.57 -5.31
C ASP A 82 1.79 12.93 -6.43
N GLY A 83 1.42 11.73 -6.84
CA GLY A 83 2.10 10.99 -7.89
C GLY A 83 2.09 11.68 -9.25
N ILE A 84 1.09 12.55 -9.54
CA ILE A 84 1.07 13.36 -10.78
C ILE A 84 2.18 14.42 -10.73
N GLN A 85 2.30 15.11 -9.60
CA GLN A 85 3.37 16.11 -9.44
C GLN A 85 4.74 15.44 -9.44
N LEU A 86 4.89 14.33 -8.71
CA LEU A 86 6.13 13.57 -8.73
C LEU A 86 6.50 13.14 -10.15
N TRP A 87 5.56 12.56 -10.90
CA TRP A 87 5.79 12.17 -12.29
C TRP A 87 6.28 13.33 -13.16
N LYS A 88 5.71 14.54 -13.00
CA LYS A 88 6.15 15.73 -13.72
C LYS A 88 7.59 16.10 -13.41
N LEU A 89 8.01 15.99 -12.14
CA LEU A 89 9.34 16.34 -11.66
C LEU A 89 10.42 15.33 -12.04
N LEU A 90 10.06 14.08 -12.35
CA LEU A 90 11.03 13.05 -12.71
C LEU A 90 11.71 13.39 -14.05
N PRO A 91 13.04 13.17 -14.16
CA PRO A 91 13.77 13.34 -15.41
C PRO A 91 13.23 12.46 -16.54
N ALA A 92 13.32 12.94 -17.78
CA ALA A 92 12.83 12.22 -18.97
C ALA A 92 13.40 10.79 -19.08
N LYS A 93 14.68 10.61 -18.71
CA LYS A 93 15.34 9.28 -18.69
C LYS A 93 14.62 8.30 -17.77
N LEU A 94 14.21 8.74 -16.57
CA LEU A 94 13.47 7.91 -15.63
C LEU A 94 12.05 7.61 -16.13
N LYS A 95 11.38 8.62 -16.68
CA LYS A 95 10.06 8.44 -17.29
C LYS A 95 10.09 7.35 -18.36
N LEU A 96 11.04 7.44 -19.29
CA LEU A 96 11.21 6.44 -20.34
C LEU A 96 11.53 5.04 -19.76
N TYR A 97 12.33 4.97 -18.69
CA TYR A 97 12.69 3.72 -18.05
C TYR A 97 11.44 3.00 -17.49
N PHE A 98 10.60 3.71 -16.74
CA PHE A 98 9.39 3.13 -16.13
C PHE A 98 8.21 2.94 -17.09
N LEU A 99 8.25 3.56 -18.27
CA LEU A 99 7.25 3.34 -19.33
C LEU A 99 7.52 2.06 -20.13
N LYS A 100 8.77 1.58 -20.20
CA LYS A 100 9.16 0.45 -21.06
C LYS A 100 8.54 -0.87 -20.62
N GLN A 101 8.47 -1.11 -19.31
CA GLN A 101 7.99 -2.37 -18.76
C GLN A 101 7.53 -2.20 -17.32
N PRO A 102 6.65 -3.08 -16.82
CA PRO A 102 6.19 -3.02 -15.43
C PRO A 102 7.29 -3.38 -14.43
N LEU A 103 7.07 -3.00 -13.19
CA LEU A 103 7.74 -3.55 -12.02
C LEU A 103 7.30 -4.99 -11.81
N LYS A 104 8.20 -5.82 -11.31
CA LYS A 104 7.96 -7.17 -10.82
C LYS A 104 8.18 -7.21 -9.32
N TYR A 105 7.12 -7.49 -8.57
CA TYR A 105 7.17 -7.75 -7.14
C TYR A 105 7.30 -9.26 -6.93
N SER A 106 8.37 -9.70 -6.29
CA SER A 106 8.55 -11.09 -5.87
C SER A 106 8.09 -11.21 -4.41
N ILE A 107 7.05 -12.02 -4.18
CA ILE A 107 6.34 -12.09 -2.91
C ILE A 107 6.40 -13.52 -2.37
N GLU A 108 6.68 -13.64 -1.08
CA GLU A 108 6.67 -14.88 -0.33
C GLU A 108 5.64 -14.80 0.80
N ILE A 109 4.68 -15.70 0.83
CA ILE A 109 3.63 -15.75 1.84
C ILE A 109 3.70 -17.06 2.59
N GLN A 110 3.78 -17.01 3.92
CA GLN A 110 3.65 -18.20 4.75
C GLN A 110 2.21 -18.69 4.74
N LEU A 111 2.00 -19.93 4.35
CA LEU A 111 0.67 -20.52 4.36
C LEU A 111 0.24 -20.89 5.79
N PRO A 112 -1.06 -20.84 6.11
CA PRO A 112 -1.57 -21.28 7.39
C PRO A 112 -1.25 -22.76 7.61
N LYS A 113 -0.78 -23.12 8.80
CA LYS A 113 -0.62 -24.53 9.20
C LYS A 113 -2.00 -25.15 9.40
N THR A 114 -2.48 -25.89 8.43
CA THR A 114 -3.72 -26.65 8.57
C THR A 114 -3.41 -28.12 8.79
N LYS A 115 -4.13 -28.77 9.70
CA LYS A 115 -3.89 -30.16 10.12
C LYS A 115 -4.09 -31.23 9.03
N ASN A 116 -4.54 -30.85 7.82
CA ASN A 116 -5.02 -31.79 6.80
C ASN A 116 -4.29 -31.76 5.46
N TYR A 117 -3.13 -31.10 5.33
CA TYR A 117 -2.42 -31.11 4.06
C TYR A 117 -1.62 -32.40 3.86
N LYS A 118 -2.21 -33.35 3.12
CA LYS A 118 -1.50 -34.49 2.51
C LYS A 118 -0.84 -34.12 1.16
N LYS A 119 -0.85 -32.84 0.77
CA LYS A 119 -0.28 -32.38 -0.48
C LYS A 119 1.24 -32.27 -0.33
N LYS A 120 1.96 -32.76 -1.35
CA LYS A 120 3.42 -32.69 -1.43
C LYS A 120 3.83 -32.02 -2.76
N GLY A 121 5.04 -31.47 -2.78
CA GLY A 121 5.63 -30.87 -3.95
C GLY A 121 5.10 -29.47 -4.28
N LYS A 122 5.38 -29.03 -5.50
CA LYS A 122 5.00 -27.70 -6.01
C LYS A 122 3.72 -27.79 -6.82
N GLN A 123 2.84 -26.82 -6.63
CA GLN A 123 1.60 -26.71 -7.40
C GLN A 123 1.52 -25.28 -7.96
N ASP A 124 1.46 -25.17 -9.28
CA ASP A 124 1.26 -23.88 -9.92
C ASP A 124 -0.06 -23.24 -9.48
N TRP A 125 0.04 -22.00 -9.06
CA TRP A 125 -1.11 -21.16 -8.80
C TRP A 125 -1.20 -20.16 -9.93
N ILE A 126 -1.96 -20.52 -10.95
CA ILE A 126 -2.12 -19.69 -12.11
C ILE A 126 -3.32 -18.78 -11.89
N THR A 127 -3.07 -17.50 -11.75
CA THR A 127 -4.05 -16.48 -12.06
C THR A 127 -3.48 -15.65 -13.20
N ASN A 128 -3.72 -16.03 -14.44
CA ASN A 128 -3.36 -15.24 -15.64
C ASN A 128 -4.15 -13.92 -15.74
N THR A 129 -5.00 -13.64 -14.79
CA THR A 129 -5.73 -12.38 -14.65
C THR A 129 -4.87 -11.41 -13.86
N LEU A 130 -4.64 -10.22 -14.40
CA LEU A 130 -4.01 -9.08 -13.72
C LEU A 130 -2.48 -9.13 -13.54
N GLY A 131 -1.74 -9.90 -14.32
CA GLY A 131 -0.27 -9.91 -14.23
C GLY A 131 0.24 -10.54 -12.93
N ILE A 132 -0.48 -11.54 -12.40
CA ILE A 132 -0.08 -12.31 -11.22
C ILE A 132 0.17 -13.74 -11.64
N SER A 133 1.34 -14.28 -11.29
CA SER A 133 1.70 -15.69 -11.43
C SER A 133 2.34 -16.20 -10.15
N GLY A 134 2.41 -17.51 -9.98
CA GLY A 134 3.06 -18.09 -8.82
C GLY A 134 2.76 -19.55 -8.60
N TYR A 135 3.31 -20.09 -7.53
CA TYR A 135 3.10 -21.48 -7.13
C TYR A 135 3.03 -21.62 -5.62
N LEU A 136 2.42 -22.71 -5.19
CA LEU A 136 2.40 -23.17 -3.80
C LEU A 136 3.49 -24.21 -3.62
N ASP A 137 4.34 -24.05 -2.63
CA ASP A 137 5.29 -25.05 -2.18
C ASP A 137 4.75 -25.66 -0.86
N TRP A 138 4.25 -26.88 -0.99
CA TRP A 138 3.64 -27.59 0.14
C TRP A 138 4.66 -28.14 1.12
N GLU A 139 5.91 -28.34 0.70
CA GLU A 139 6.99 -28.82 1.56
C GLU A 139 7.52 -27.68 2.43
N GLU A 140 7.69 -26.50 1.85
CA GLU A 140 8.07 -25.30 2.60
C GLU A 140 6.88 -24.61 3.27
N ASN A 141 5.65 -25.04 2.95
CA ASN A 141 4.41 -24.41 3.42
C ASN A 141 4.34 -22.93 3.05
N LYS A 142 4.71 -22.58 1.83
CA LYS A 142 4.79 -21.23 1.32
C LYS A 142 4.08 -21.07 -0.02
N ALA A 143 3.64 -19.83 -0.29
CA ALA A 143 3.27 -19.38 -1.63
C ALA A 143 4.31 -18.40 -2.14
N TYR A 144 4.72 -18.58 -3.39
CA TYR A 144 5.62 -17.70 -4.11
C TYR A 144 4.84 -17.05 -5.25
N LEU A 145 4.81 -15.72 -5.26
CA LEU A 145 4.05 -14.95 -6.24
C LEU A 145 4.95 -13.96 -6.95
N GLU A 146 4.70 -13.76 -8.22
CA GLU A 146 5.21 -12.63 -8.99
C GLU A 146 4.04 -11.76 -9.43
N VAL A 147 4.12 -10.47 -9.15
CA VAL A 147 3.10 -9.49 -9.52
C VAL A 147 3.71 -8.44 -10.42
N LEU A 148 3.17 -8.31 -11.64
CA LEU A 148 3.57 -7.29 -12.59
C LEU A 148 2.64 -6.07 -12.48
N ARG A 149 3.23 -4.89 -12.22
CA ARG A 149 2.51 -3.61 -12.14
C ARG A 149 3.37 -2.49 -12.71
N TYR A 150 2.78 -1.64 -13.55
CA TYR A 150 3.48 -0.43 -13.94
C TYR A 150 3.73 0.47 -12.73
N ALA A 151 4.88 1.16 -12.71
CA ALA A 151 5.21 2.13 -11.67
C ALA A 151 4.31 3.37 -11.69
N ILE A 152 3.58 3.53 -12.78
CA ILE A 152 2.69 4.65 -13.07
C ILE A 152 1.27 4.16 -13.30
N TYR A 153 0.31 5.02 -12.96
CA TYR A 153 -1.11 4.81 -13.20
C TYR A 153 -1.66 5.99 -14.02
N LYS A 154 -2.43 5.70 -15.07
CA LYS A 154 -3.15 6.74 -15.82
C LYS A 154 -4.38 7.16 -15.00
N VAL A 155 -4.38 8.39 -14.51
CA VAL A 155 -5.48 8.89 -13.68
C VAL A 155 -6.67 9.17 -14.58
N GLU A 156 -7.81 8.53 -14.26
CA GLU A 156 -9.06 8.75 -14.98
C GLU A 156 -9.47 10.22 -14.91
N ASN A 157 -10.07 10.70 -15.99
CA ASN A 157 -10.53 12.10 -16.16
C ASN A 157 -9.42 13.18 -16.10
N LEU A 158 -8.16 12.79 -15.93
CA LEU A 158 -7.02 13.68 -16.06
C LEU A 158 -6.09 13.07 -17.12
N ASP A 159 -5.73 13.81 -18.14
CA ASP A 159 -4.77 13.33 -19.12
C ASP A 159 -3.33 13.34 -18.53
N SER A 160 -3.17 12.60 -17.45
CA SER A 160 -1.96 12.60 -16.64
C SER A 160 -1.67 11.22 -16.07
N TYR A 161 -0.37 10.94 -15.90
CA TYR A 161 0.09 9.76 -15.17
C TYR A 161 0.49 10.15 -13.75
N ALA A 162 0.19 9.28 -12.80
CA ALA A 162 0.68 9.36 -11.43
C ALA A 162 1.75 8.29 -11.19
N PHE A 163 2.90 8.67 -10.65
CA PHE A 163 3.88 7.71 -10.14
C PHE A 163 3.39 7.23 -8.78
N THR A 164 2.79 6.06 -8.75
CA THR A 164 2.12 5.50 -7.57
C THR A 164 2.33 3.99 -7.50
N ASN A 165 3.08 3.55 -6.50
CA ASN A 165 3.54 2.17 -6.38
C ASN A 165 4.12 1.93 -4.98
N HIS A 166 4.86 0.83 -4.81
CA HIS A 166 5.49 0.44 -3.54
C HIS A 166 7.04 0.46 -3.60
N LEU A 167 7.62 1.09 -4.62
CA LEU A 167 9.05 1.01 -4.92
C LEU A 167 9.94 1.70 -3.87
N ILE A 168 9.48 2.81 -3.31
CA ILE A 168 10.23 3.60 -2.32
C ILE A 168 9.70 3.45 -0.90
N ALA A 169 8.85 2.45 -0.69
CA ALA A 169 8.45 2.02 0.65
C ALA A 169 9.65 1.41 1.39
N ASP A 170 9.71 1.62 2.68
CA ASP A 170 10.70 0.92 3.49
C ASP A 170 10.30 -0.55 3.64
N ASN A 171 11.23 -1.47 3.42
CA ASN A 171 10.98 -2.93 3.40
C ASN A 171 10.42 -3.50 4.70
N TYR A 172 10.46 -2.73 5.79
CA TYR A 172 9.97 -3.16 7.11
C TYR A 172 8.46 -3.38 7.17
N ASN A 173 7.70 -2.72 6.29
CA ASN A 173 6.24 -2.71 6.38
C ASN A 173 5.58 -3.84 5.60
N GLU A 174 6.28 -4.39 4.62
CA GLU A 174 5.77 -5.47 3.76
C GLU A 174 6.79 -6.60 3.65
N PRO A 175 7.04 -7.36 4.75
CA PRO A 175 8.09 -8.38 4.81
C PRO A 175 7.88 -9.53 3.81
N GLN A 176 6.69 -9.69 3.27
CA GLN A 176 6.40 -10.63 2.19
C GLN A 176 7.00 -10.20 0.85
N ILE A 177 7.25 -8.92 0.58
CA ILE A 177 7.94 -8.47 -0.62
C ILE A 177 9.43 -8.75 -0.45
N LYS A 178 9.96 -9.68 -1.23
CA LYS A 178 11.37 -10.09 -1.16
C LYS A 178 12.24 -9.31 -2.12
N ASN A 179 11.69 -8.91 -3.25
CA ASN A 179 12.40 -8.14 -4.25
C ASN A 179 11.43 -7.33 -5.12
N ILE A 180 11.90 -6.18 -5.59
CA ILE A 180 11.26 -5.37 -6.62
C ILE A 180 12.29 -5.16 -7.73
N SER A 181 11.96 -5.59 -8.93
CA SER A 181 12.79 -5.45 -10.14
C SER A 181 11.94 -4.98 -11.32
N MET A 182 12.55 -4.77 -12.46
CA MET A 182 11.80 -4.66 -13.72
C MET A 182 11.28 -6.04 -14.13
N ALA A 183 10.25 -6.10 -14.99
CA ALA A 183 9.67 -7.37 -15.46
C ALA A 183 10.70 -8.30 -16.12
N SER A 184 11.73 -7.72 -16.75
CA SER A 184 12.88 -8.46 -17.30
C SER A 184 13.73 -9.19 -16.25
N GLY A 185 13.57 -8.86 -14.96
CA GLY A 185 14.45 -9.30 -13.88
C GLY A 185 15.62 -8.34 -13.61
N GLU A 186 15.76 -7.28 -14.41
CA GLU A 186 16.79 -6.26 -14.21
C GLU A 186 16.54 -5.52 -12.89
N ALA A 187 17.60 -5.36 -12.11
CA ALA A 187 17.56 -4.55 -10.89
C ALA A 187 17.34 -3.07 -11.22
N ILE A 188 16.54 -2.39 -10.42
CA ILE A 188 16.33 -0.96 -10.56
C ILE A 188 17.57 -0.24 -10.00
N PRO A 189 18.23 0.65 -10.78
CA PRO A 189 19.42 1.33 -10.31
C PRO A 189 19.17 2.16 -9.05
N ASP A 190 20.05 2.05 -8.06
CA ASP A 190 19.96 2.80 -6.79
C ASP A 190 19.92 4.32 -7.02
N GLU A 191 20.62 4.81 -8.05
CA GLU A 191 20.57 6.22 -8.46
C GLU A 191 19.14 6.66 -8.80
N TYR A 192 18.33 5.78 -9.45
CA TYR A 192 16.94 6.09 -9.79
C TYR A 192 16.06 6.15 -8.54
N ILE A 193 16.25 5.22 -7.62
CA ILE A 193 15.56 5.22 -6.32
C ILE A 193 15.87 6.50 -5.56
N LYS A 194 17.14 6.90 -5.53
CA LYS A 194 17.60 8.14 -4.88
C LYS A 194 16.92 9.36 -5.49
N ILE A 195 16.93 9.52 -6.82
CA ILE A 195 16.28 10.64 -7.50
C ILE A 195 14.77 10.67 -7.18
N ILE A 196 14.09 9.52 -7.20
CA ILE A 196 12.65 9.46 -6.89
C ILE A 196 12.40 9.93 -5.45
N LYS A 197 13.18 9.45 -4.48
CA LYS A 197 13.08 9.89 -3.08
C LYS A 197 13.33 11.40 -2.95
N GLU A 198 14.39 11.93 -3.53
CA GLU A 198 14.70 13.36 -3.50
C GLU A 198 13.54 14.20 -4.07
N LYS A 199 13.02 13.82 -5.25
CA LYS A 199 11.90 14.54 -5.87
C LYS A 199 10.61 14.43 -5.09
N SER A 200 10.37 13.29 -4.43
CA SER A 200 9.20 13.14 -3.56
C SER A 200 9.28 14.06 -2.34
N PHE A 201 10.47 14.23 -1.74
CA PHE A 201 10.67 15.13 -0.60
C PHE A 201 10.42 16.61 -0.93
N GLU A 202 10.61 17.04 -2.19
CA GLU A 202 10.34 18.42 -2.62
C GLU A 202 8.83 18.79 -2.56
N ILE A 203 7.95 17.79 -2.57
CA ILE A 203 6.49 17.96 -2.69
C ILE A 203 5.68 17.25 -1.61
N ILE A 204 6.36 16.70 -0.59
CA ILE A 204 5.68 16.03 0.51
C ILE A 204 4.78 17.02 1.27
N TYR A 205 3.54 16.61 1.49
CA TYR A 205 2.64 17.23 2.46
C TYR A 205 2.62 16.37 3.73
N GLU A 206 2.67 17.00 4.90
CA GLU A 206 2.62 16.36 6.20
C GLU A 206 1.32 16.73 6.90
N HIS A 207 0.48 15.73 7.13
CA HIS A 207 -0.78 15.91 7.85
C HIS A 207 -0.56 15.72 9.35
N ASN A 208 -0.66 16.81 10.08
CA ASN A 208 -0.67 16.82 11.55
C ASN A 208 -2.07 16.44 12.02
N TRP A 209 -2.17 15.32 12.71
CA TRP A 209 -3.45 14.79 13.15
C TRP A 209 -4.05 15.56 14.33
N GLU A 210 -5.32 15.89 14.18
CA GLU A 210 -6.18 16.26 15.30
C GLU A 210 -7.22 15.15 15.57
N LYS A 211 -7.74 15.09 16.79
CA LYS A 211 -8.76 14.11 17.13
C LYS A 211 -10.01 14.29 16.25
N ASN A 212 -10.52 13.19 15.70
CA ASN A 212 -11.65 13.11 14.78
C ASN A 212 -11.37 13.59 13.34
N ASP A 213 -10.12 13.89 12.99
CA ASP A 213 -9.76 14.11 11.59
C ASP A 213 -10.06 12.87 10.75
N VAL A 214 -10.50 13.14 9.53
CA VAL A 214 -10.65 12.13 8.47
C VAL A 214 -9.84 12.54 7.26
N LEU A 215 -8.99 11.66 6.80
CA LEU A 215 -8.22 11.83 5.59
C LEU A 215 -8.66 10.79 4.56
N MET A 216 -9.19 11.24 3.43
CA MET A 216 -9.54 10.42 2.27
C MET A 216 -8.47 10.59 1.19
N ILE A 217 -7.91 9.48 0.73
CA ILE A 217 -6.80 9.47 -0.23
C ILE A 217 -7.22 8.69 -1.48
N ASP A 218 -7.10 9.31 -2.65
CA ASP A 218 -7.09 8.59 -3.93
C ASP A 218 -5.79 7.79 -4.05
N ASN A 219 -5.86 6.53 -3.73
CA ASN A 219 -4.71 5.62 -3.64
C ASN A 219 -4.10 5.27 -5.01
N LYS A 220 -4.78 5.62 -6.11
CA LYS A 220 -4.26 5.48 -7.47
C LYS A 220 -3.44 6.72 -7.90
N ARG A 221 -3.62 7.83 -7.19
CA ARG A 221 -2.93 9.09 -7.45
C ARG A 221 -1.86 9.41 -6.41
N PHE A 222 -2.16 9.19 -5.13
CA PHE A 222 -1.27 9.56 -4.03
C PHE A 222 -0.54 8.36 -3.45
N MET A 223 0.72 8.55 -3.13
CA MET A 223 1.42 7.70 -2.18
C MET A 223 1.34 8.34 -0.80
N HIS A 224 1.32 7.50 0.23
CA HIS A 224 1.33 7.94 1.62
C HIS A 224 2.39 7.20 2.42
N GLY A 225 2.76 7.79 3.53
CA GLY A 225 3.70 7.25 4.49
C GLY A 225 3.41 7.81 5.88
N ARG A 226 4.35 7.66 6.79
CA ARG A 226 4.20 8.14 8.16
C ARG A 226 5.56 8.47 8.75
N LYS A 227 5.64 9.58 9.48
CA LYS A 227 6.81 9.87 10.31
C LYS A 227 6.86 8.98 11.55
N GLU A 228 8.06 8.81 12.08
CA GLU A 228 8.24 8.14 13.37
C GLU A 228 7.47 8.85 14.48
N PHE A 229 7.12 8.13 15.53
CA PHE A 229 6.48 8.69 16.71
C PHE A 229 6.94 8.00 18.00
N SER A 230 6.70 8.65 19.14
CA SER A 230 7.16 8.17 20.45
C SER A 230 6.67 6.76 20.77
N LYS A 231 7.54 5.93 21.34
CA LYS A 231 7.20 4.56 21.81
C LYS A 231 6.09 4.53 22.86
N ASN A 232 5.92 5.59 23.62
CA ASN A 232 4.89 5.71 24.65
C ASN A 232 3.68 6.52 24.19
N SER A 233 3.46 6.62 22.89
CA SER A 233 2.32 7.34 22.33
C SER A 233 1.07 6.47 22.35
N ASP A 234 -0.05 7.07 22.73
CA ASP A 234 -1.39 6.50 22.65
C ASP A 234 -2.00 6.71 21.24
N ARG A 235 -1.16 6.98 20.24
CA ARG A 235 -1.61 7.19 18.85
C ARG A 235 -2.49 6.05 18.38
N ASP A 236 -3.69 6.42 17.93
CA ASP A 236 -4.68 5.48 17.43
C ASP A 236 -5.32 6.04 16.15
N ILE A 237 -4.81 5.59 15.03
CA ILE A 237 -5.31 5.90 13.70
C ILE A 237 -5.93 4.63 13.13
N LEU A 238 -7.16 4.75 12.69
CA LEU A 238 -7.90 3.67 12.02
C LEU A 238 -7.81 3.84 10.51
N THR A 239 -7.89 2.74 9.78
CA THR A 239 -7.88 2.74 8.32
C THR A 239 -9.01 1.90 7.76
N ILE A 240 -9.56 2.36 6.64
CA ILE A 240 -10.56 1.67 5.83
C ILE A 240 -10.07 1.72 4.39
N GLN A 241 -10.25 0.65 3.66
CA GLN A 241 -9.92 0.57 2.24
C GLN A 241 -11.19 0.31 1.44
N THR A 242 -11.38 1.06 0.36
CA THR A 242 -12.60 0.96 -0.43
C THR A 242 -12.30 1.02 -1.93
N GLU A 243 -13.20 0.43 -2.72
CA GLU A 243 -13.25 0.68 -4.15
C GLU A 243 -14.05 1.97 -4.39
N ARG A 244 -13.69 2.73 -5.42
CA ARG A 244 -14.48 3.89 -5.81
C ARG A 244 -15.86 3.39 -6.23
N SER A 245 -16.91 3.86 -5.59
CA SER A 245 -18.23 3.67 -6.18
C SER A 245 -18.24 4.46 -7.48
N ALA A 246 -18.75 3.85 -8.52
CA ALA A 246 -19.10 4.61 -9.69
C ALA A 246 -20.23 5.59 -9.29
N PHE A 247 -19.87 6.76 -8.75
CA PHE A 247 -20.73 7.91 -8.90
C PHE A 247 -20.79 8.16 -10.42
N LYS A 248 -21.74 7.51 -11.05
CA LYS A 248 -22.21 7.94 -12.35
C LYS A 248 -22.94 9.25 -12.10
N GLY A 249 -22.20 10.37 -12.15
CA GLY A 249 -22.79 11.67 -12.32
C GLY A 249 -23.41 11.78 -13.70
#